data_983a85265c49f2f9d6eb6ea4741452da
#
_entry.id   983a85265c49f2f9d6eb6ea4741452da
#
_cell.length_a   1.000
_cell.length_b   1.000
_cell.length_c   1.000
_cell.angle_alpha   90.00
_cell.angle_beta   90.00
_cell.angle_gamma   90.00
#
_symmetry.space_group_name_H-M   'P 1'
#
loop_
_entity.id
_entity.type
_entity.pdbx_description
1 polymer ?
#
loop_
_entity_poly.entity_id
_entity_poly.type
_entity_poly.pdbx_seq_one_letter_code
_entity_poly.pdbx_strand_id
1 'polypeptide(L)'
;MHFLMGENSGMLVWQKVRNSAEIVAIHSLPDSWGTGLGHAMLEEALNQIGNQPVFLWAFKENKRARRFYEKHGFRWDGSERVSEFDGALEVRYVKG
;
A
#
# COMPACT_ATOMS: atom_id res chain seq x y z
N MET A 1 7.20 -1.15 -13.45
CA MET A 1 6.13 -1.53 -12.50
C MET A 1 6.32 -2.98 -12.08
N HIS A 2 6.16 -3.25 -10.80
CA HIS A 2 6.43 -4.57 -10.24
C HIS A 2 5.16 -5.15 -9.64
N PHE A 3 4.96 -6.45 -9.80
CA PHE A 3 3.78 -7.16 -9.32
C PHE A 3 4.19 -8.26 -8.34
N LEU A 4 3.38 -8.41 -7.29
CA LEU A 4 3.44 -9.57 -6.40
C LEU A 4 2.05 -10.20 -6.36
N MET A 5 1.99 -11.51 -6.45
CA MET A 5 0.74 -12.25 -6.44
C MET A 5 0.75 -13.29 -5.32
N GLY A 6 -0.35 -13.37 -4.58
CA GLY A 6 -0.53 -14.34 -3.49
C GLY A 6 -1.52 -15.41 -3.88
N GLU A 7 -1.07 -16.46 -4.54
CA GLU A 7 -1.83 -17.69 -4.80
C GLU A 7 -3.30 -17.45 -5.22
N ASN A 8 -3.52 -16.56 -6.18
CA ASN A 8 -4.86 -16.21 -6.70
C ASN A 8 -5.74 -15.43 -5.72
N SER A 9 -5.25 -15.12 -4.53
CA SER A 9 -6.05 -14.47 -3.49
C SER A 9 -5.76 -13.00 -3.32
N GLY A 10 -4.73 -12.49 -3.97
CA GLY A 10 -4.38 -11.08 -3.84
C GLY A 10 -3.30 -10.65 -4.81
N MET A 11 -3.09 -9.34 -4.88
CA MET A 11 -2.10 -8.73 -5.74
C MET A 11 -1.59 -7.45 -5.10
N LEU A 12 -0.29 -7.21 -5.25
CA LEU A 12 0.31 -5.94 -4.87
C LEU A 12 1.12 -5.43 -6.06
N VAL A 13 0.99 -4.14 -6.35
CA VAL A 13 1.72 -3.49 -7.43
C VAL A 13 2.50 -2.33 -6.85
N TRP A 14 3.78 -2.25 -7.17
CA TRP A 14 4.58 -1.09 -6.81
C TRP A 14 5.42 -0.62 -7.99
N GLN A 15 5.83 0.63 -7.95
CA GLN A 15 6.66 1.22 -9.00
C GLN A 15 7.71 2.14 -8.40
N LYS A 16 8.81 2.31 -9.14
CA LYS A 16 9.84 3.26 -8.76
C LYS A 16 9.45 4.67 -9.21
N VAL A 17 9.60 5.65 -8.33
CA VAL A 17 9.29 7.06 -8.61
C VAL A 17 10.48 7.88 -8.15
N ARG A 18 11.37 8.23 -9.06
CA ARG A 18 12.62 8.93 -8.76
C ARG A 18 13.45 8.16 -7.72
N ASN A 19 13.64 8.73 -6.54
CA ASN A 19 14.42 8.11 -5.45
C ASN A 19 13.55 7.40 -4.43
N SER A 20 12.30 7.15 -4.78
CA SER A 20 11.32 6.53 -3.89
C SER A 20 10.64 5.38 -4.60
N ALA A 21 9.83 4.63 -3.86
CA ALA A 21 8.96 3.61 -4.43
C ALA A 21 7.53 3.91 -3.99
N GLU A 22 6.59 3.72 -4.90
CA GLU A 22 5.17 3.88 -4.62
C GLU A 22 4.47 2.54 -4.67
N ILE A 23 3.73 2.19 -3.61
CA ILE A 23 2.81 1.06 -3.66
C ILE A 23 1.53 1.59 -4.30
N VAL A 24 1.28 1.16 -5.54
CA VAL A 24 0.19 1.68 -6.35
C VAL A 24 -1.13 1.03 -5.98
N ALA A 25 -1.09 -0.26 -5.68
CA ALA A 25 -2.28 -1.01 -5.33
C ALA A 25 -1.90 -2.21 -4.47
N ILE A 26 -2.73 -2.50 -3.49
CA ILE A 26 -2.68 -3.75 -2.75
C ILE A 26 -4.12 -4.23 -2.65
N HIS A 27 -4.35 -5.46 -3.08
CA HIS A 27 -5.69 -6.01 -3.16
C HIS A 27 -5.67 -7.46 -2.69
N SER A 28 -6.63 -7.83 -1.87
CA SER A 28 -6.83 -9.21 -1.47
C SER A 28 -8.32 -9.52 -1.45
N LEU A 29 -8.67 -10.77 -1.75
CA LEU A 29 -10.05 -11.20 -1.69
C LEU A 29 -10.52 -11.25 -0.24
N PRO A 30 -11.82 -11.01 0.03
CA PRO A 30 -12.33 -11.04 1.40
C PRO A 30 -12.01 -12.34 2.14
N ASP A 31 -12.00 -13.47 1.45
CA ASP A 31 -11.68 -14.77 2.05
C ASP A 31 -10.25 -14.83 2.59
N SER A 32 -9.38 -13.95 2.11
CA SER A 32 -7.97 -13.89 2.54
C SER A 32 -7.75 -12.93 3.70
N TRP A 33 -8.74 -12.16 4.07
CA TRP A 33 -8.61 -11.18 5.13
C TRP A 33 -8.39 -11.89 6.47
N GLY A 34 -7.37 -11.45 7.21
CA GLY A 34 -7.01 -12.06 8.46
C GLY A 34 -6.12 -13.30 8.35
N THR A 35 -5.76 -13.71 7.12
CA THR A 35 -4.89 -14.87 6.92
C THR A 35 -3.41 -14.53 6.92
N GLY A 36 -3.07 -13.23 6.93
CA GLY A 36 -1.67 -12.78 6.82
C GLY A 36 -1.19 -12.58 5.39
N LEU A 37 -2.04 -12.78 4.38
CA LEU A 37 -1.64 -12.60 2.99
C LEU A 37 -1.19 -11.17 2.70
N GLY A 38 -1.97 -10.18 3.14
CA GLY A 38 -1.61 -8.77 2.94
C GLY A 38 -0.28 -8.44 3.60
N HIS A 39 -0.06 -8.94 4.80
CA HIS A 39 1.20 -8.77 5.51
C HIS A 39 2.36 -9.38 4.72
N ALA A 40 2.19 -10.61 4.24
CA ALA A 40 3.24 -11.30 3.50
C ALA A 40 3.59 -10.58 2.20
N MET A 41 2.57 -10.11 1.46
CA MET A 41 2.80 -9.37 0.22
C MET A 41 3.50 -8.04 0.48
N LEU A 42 3.11 -7.32 1.51
CA LEU A 42 3.74 -6.04 1.84
C LEU A 42 5.18 -6.23 2.27
N GLU A 43 5.47 -7.23 3.11
CA GLU A 43 6.84 -7.53 3.53
C GLU A 43 7.72 -7.88 2.34
N GLU A 44 7.23 -8.69 1.41
CA GLU A 44 7.99 -9.05 0.21
C GLU A 44 8.25 -7.83 -0.68
N ALA A 45 7.24 -6.97 -0.85
CA ALA A 45 7.42 -5.73 -1.61
C ALA A 45 8.48 -4.85 -0.97
N LEU A 46 8.46 -4.70 0.35
CA LEU A 46 9.45 -3.89 1.06
C LEU A 46 10.85 -4.48 0.92
N ASN A 47 10.98 -5.80 0.91
CA ASN A 47 12.26 -6.46 0.64
C ASN A 47 12.78 -6.14 -0.76
N GLN A 48 11.91 -6.17 -1.77
CA GLN A 48 12.28 -5.85 -3.15
C GLN A 48 12.68 -4.39 -3.30
N ILE A 49 11.96 -3.49 -2.63
CA ILE A 49 12.21 -2.06 -2.68
C ILE A 49 13.55 -1.71 -2.02
N GLY A 50 13.88 -2.39 -0.94
CA GLY A 50 15.12 -2.16 -0.20
C GLY A 50 15.05 -0.90 0.66
N ASN A 51 16.14 -0.12 0.67
CA ASN A 51 16.29 1.03 1.57
C ASN A 51 15.67 2.33 1.06
N GLN A 52 15.00 2.30 -0.08
CA GLN A 52 14.37 3.49 -0.63
C GLN A 52 13.17 3.90 0.21
N PRO A 53 12.87 5.20 0.31
CA PRO A 53 11.61 5.64 0.92
C PRO A 53 10.43 5.06 0.15
N VAL A 54 9.36 4.72 0.87
CA VAL A 54 8.17 4.12 0.28
C VAL A 54 6.97 4.98 0.64
N PHE A 55 6.07 5.20 -0.33
CA PHE A 55 4.82 5.90 -0.05
C PHE A 55 3.66 5.21 -0.77
N LEU A 56 2.47 5.52 -0.29
CA LEU A 56 1.23 5.04 -0.90
C LEU A 56 0.12 6.03 -0.60
N TRP A 57 -0.95 5.92 -1.39
CA TRP A 57 -2.16 6.69 -1.15
C TRP A 57 -3.27 5.73 -0.73
N ALA A 58 -3.99 6.08 0.32
CA ALA A 58 -5.11 5.29 0.83
C ALA A 58 -6.33 6.20 0.96
N PHE A 59 -7.53 5.65 0.74
CA PHE A 59 -8.73 6.44 0.96
C PHE A 59 -8.82 6.86 2.42
N LYS A 60 -9.08 8.14 2.64
CA LYS A 60 -9.12 8.72 3.98
C LYS A 60 -10.13 8.01 4.89
N GLU A 61 -11.25 7.57 4.32
CA GLU A 61 -12.30 6.90 5.07
C GLU A 61 -12.07 5.40 5.25
N ASN A 62 -11.08 4.84 4.58
CA ASN A 62 -10.80 3.41 4.71
C ASN A 62 -9.95 3.14 5.95
N LYS A 63 -10.61 3.12 7.10
CA LYS A 63 -9.95 2.96 8.40
C LYS A 63 -9.21 1.64 8.51
N ARG A 64 -9.72 0.59 7.89
CA ARG A 64 -9.09 -0.73 7.91
C ARG A 64 -7.73 -0.70 7.20
N ALA A 65 -7.69 -0.14 5.99
CA ALA A 65 -6.43 -0.02 5.25
C ALA A 65 -5.44 0.86 5.99
N ARG A 66 -5.91 1.99 6.52
CA ARG A 66 -5.04 2.91 7.25
C ARG A 66 -4.39 2.24 8.46
N ARG A 67 -5.17 1.48 9.23
CA ARG A 67 -4.63 0.75 10.38
C ARG A 67 -3.63 -0.32 9.95
N PHE A 68 -3.92 -1.00 8.83
CA PHE A 68 -3.01 -2.00 8.29
C PHE A 68 -1.65 -1.39 7.96
N TYR A 69 -1.64 -0.24 7.28
CA TYR A 69 -0.38 0.43 6.94
C TYR A 69 0.33 0.96 8.19
N GLU A 70 -0.40 1.47 9.15
CA GLU A 70 0.18 1.96 10.40
C GLU A 70 0.88 0.83 11.18
N LYS A 71 0.30 -0.35 11.18
CA LYS A 71 0.92 -1.52 11.80
C LYS A 71 2.24 -1.90 11.14
N HIS A 72 2.42 -1.55 9.87
CA HIS A 72 3.63 -1.86 9.13
C HIS A 72 4.64 -0.72 9.11
N GLY A 73 4.46 0.27 9.97
CA GLY A 73 5.42 1.35 10.12
C GLY A 73 5.20 2.53 9.20
N PHE A 74 4.11 2.53 8.45
CA PHE A 74 3.73 3.69 7.65
C PHE A 74 3.02 4.72 8.52
N ARG A 75 3.14 5.99 8.14
CA ARG A 75 2.42 7.06 8.82
C ARG A 75 1.90 8.07 7.81
N TRP A 76 0.79 8.69 8.11
CA TRP A 76 0.25 9.77 7.29
C TRP A 76 1.18 10.97 7.40
N ASP A 77 1.62 11.51 6.26
CA ASP A 77 2.53 12.66 6.24
C ASP A 77 1.83 14.01 6.18
N GLY A 78 0.51 14.01 6.29
CA GLY A 78 -0.30 15.23 6.22
C GLY A 78 -0.82 15.56 4.83
N SER A 79 -0.34 14.88 3.80
CA SER A 79 -0.76 15.15 2.42
C SER A 79 -2.11 14.53 2.12
N GLU A 80 -2.94 15.27 1.39
CA GLU A 80 -4.24 14.79 0.92
C GLU A 80 -4.38 15.15 -0.57
N ARG A 81 -5.15 14.34 -1.28
CA ARG A 81 -5.52 14.63 -2.66
C ARG A 81 -6.92 14.10 -2.94
N VAL A 82 -7.52 14.58 -4.03
CA VAL A 82 -8.81 14.09 -4.50
C VAL A 82 -8.56 13.07 -5.60
N SER A 83 -9.18 11.91 -5.49
CA SER A 83 -9.09 10.87 -6.53
C SER A 83 -9.71 11.38 -7.83
N GLU A 84 -8.99 11.19 -8.94
CA GLU A 84 -9.45 11.58 -10.26
C GLU A 84 -10.64 10.73 -10.74
N PHE A 85 -10.83 9.55 -10.15
CA PHE A 85 -11.86 8.61 -10.60
C PHE A 85 -13.21 8.85 -9.95
N ASP A 86 -13.24 9.11 -8.64
CA ASP A 86 -14.50 9.16 -7.90
C ASP A 86 -14.63 10.36 -6.97
N GLY A 87 -13.64 11.24 -6.95
CA GLY A 87 -13.65 12.42 -6.09
C GLY A 87 -13.43 12.15 -4.61
N ALA A 88 -13.14 10.92 -4.23
CA ALA A 88 -12.89 10.58 -2.84
C ALA A 88 -11.54 11.16 -2.36
N LEU A 89 -11.45 11.51 -1.08
CA LEU A 89 -10.21 12.00 -0.49
C LEU A 89 -9.25 10.85 -0.22
N GLU A 90 -7.99 11.05 -0.59
CA GLU A 90 -6.92 10.13 -0.32
C GLU A 90 -5.86 10.80 0.55
N VAL A 91 -5.22 10.02 1.41
CA VAL A 91 -4.14 10.47 2.29
C VAL A 91 -2.86 9.71 1.97
N ARG A 92 -1.72 10.40 2.05
CA ARG A 92 -0.43 9.79 1.73
C ARG A 92 0.22 9.21 2.99
N TYR A 93 0.56 7.94 2.93
CA TYR A 93 1.28 7.24 3.97
C TYR A 93 2.71 6.99 3.52
N VAL A 94 3.67 7.21 4.40
CA VAL A 94 5.09 7.11 4.08
C VAL A 94 5.82 6.23 5.08
N LYS A 95 6.87 5.58 4.61
CA LYS A 95 7.78 4.78 5.43
C LYS A 95 9.20 5.01 4.94
N GLY A 96 10.11 5.23 5.88
CA GLY A 96 11.53 5.49 5.56
C GLY A 96 11.96 6.94 5.78
#